data_8bcba85a4b55789ce15b217d1255b25a
#
_entry.id   8bcba85a4b55789ce15b217d1255b25a
#
_cell.length_a   1.000
_cell.length_b   1.000
_cell.length_c   1.000
_cell.angle_alpha   90.00
_cell.angle_beta   90.00
_cell.angle_gamma   90.00
#
_symmetry.space_group_name_H-M   'P 1'
#
loop_
_entity.id
_entity.type
_entity.pdbx_description
1 polymer ?
#
loop_
_entity_poly.entity_id
_entity_poly.type
_entity_poly.pdbx_seq_one_letter_code
_entity_poly.pdbx_strand_id
1 'polypeptide(L)'
;ADYTIGAASQVDDSHFLVDITVTPLNFPAQVYDNLGIGLMTFFNTYGELTDEQLNAMSDKEYIQYEETWATGIHNACRVSVKDGPDTLDPVTIQMAVSKTDDGKWSIDDDSILRFNEALMFYPESFE
;
A
#
# COMPACT_ATOMS: atom_id res chain seq x y z
N ALA A 1 7.96 -3.26 6.09
CA ALA A 1 8.47 -4.32 5.21
C ALA A 1 9.97 -4.50 5.40
N ASP A 2 10.43 -5.69 5.21
CA ASP A 2 11.85 -6.03 5.25
C ASP A 2 12.19 -6.90 4.03
N TYR A 3 13.46 -6.92 3.63
CA TYR A 3 13.90 -7.77 2.53
C TYR A 3 15.34 -8.24 2.69
N THR A 4 15.65 -9.36 2.09
CA THR A 4 17.02 -9.89 1.97
C THR A 4 17.32 -10.23 0.52
N ILE A 5 18.56 -9.96 0.11
CA ILE A 5 19.07 -10.32 -1.21
C ILE A 5 19.64 -11.73 -1.12
N GLY A 6 19.15 -12.62 -1.96
CA GLY A 6 19.55 -14.02 -2.02
C GLY A 6 20.50 -14.32 -3.17
N ALA A 7 20.36 -15.49 -3.77
CA ALA A 7 21.22 -15.96 -4.83
C ALA A 7 21.04 -15.16 -6.13
N ALA A 8 22.14 -14.95 -6.84
CA ALA A 8 22.16 -14.41 -8.18
C ALA A 8 22.52 -15.51 -9.18
N SER A 9 21.78 -15.60 -10.28
CA SER A 9 22.00 -16.54 -11.37
C SER A 9 22.27 -15.79 -12.65
N GLN A 10 23.39 -16.08 -13.29
CA GLN A 10 23.71 -15.49 -14.58
C GLN A 10 22.92 -16.19 -15.69
N VAL A 11 22.19 -15.43 -16.49
CA VAL A 11 21.49 -15.91 -17.68
C VAL A 11 22.39 -15.84 -18.90
N ASP A 12 23.06 -14.71 -19.09
CA ASP A 12 24.08 -14.44 -20.11
C ASP A 12 25.00 -13.28 -19.67
N ASP A 13 25.90 -12.82 -20.55
CA ASP A 13 26.84 -11.75 -20.21
C ASP A 13 26.21 -10.41 -19.85
N SER A 14 24.91 -10.24 -20.14
CA SER A 14 24.20 -8.99 -19.96
C SER A 14 22.97 -9.11 -19.05
N HIS A 15 22.67 -10.32 -18.52
CA HIS A 15 21.45 -10.58 -17.75
C HIS A 15 21.74 -11.46 -16.54
N PHE A 16 21.19 -11.03 -15.40
CA PHE A 16 21.15 -11.80 -14.16
C PHE A 16 19.72 -11.88 -13.63
N LEU A 17 19.42 -12.95 -12.92
CA LEU A 17 18.26 -13.08 -12.05
C LEU A 17 18.74 -13.09 -10.61
N VAL A 18 18.12 -12.29 -9.75
CA VAL A 18 18.46 -12.18 -8.33
C VAL A 18 17.23 -12.52 -7.50
N ASP A 19 17.39 -13.46 -6.59
CA ASP A 19 16.33 -13.80 -5.65
C ASP A 19 16.29 -12.75 -4.55
N ILE A 20 15.10 -12.22 -4.30
CA ILE A 20 14.81 -11.29 -3.19
C ILE A 20 13.73 -11.91 -2.34
N THR A 21 14.01 -12.10 -1.06
CA THR A 21 12.99 -12.51 -0.08
C THR A 21 12.45 -11.29 0.63
N VAL A 22 11.15 -11.07 0.52
CA VAL A 22 10.44 -9.92 1.07
C VAL A 22 9.51 -10.39 2.17
N THR A 23 9.50 -9.69 3.30
CA THR A 23 8.48 -9.84 4.34
C THR A 23 7.45 -8.72 4.16
N PRO A 24 6.27 -9.02 3.57
CA PRO A 24 5.31 -8.00 3.22
C PRO A 24 4.66 -7.36 4.45
N LEU A 25 4.24 -6.10 4.32
CA LEU A 25 3.37 -5.44 5.28
C LEU A 25 1.90 -5.75 4.98
N ASN A 26 1.14 -6.02 6.04
CA ASN A 26 -0.32 -6.15 5.97
C ASN A 26 -1.03 -4.84 6.36
N PHE A 27 -0.39 -3.71 6.09
CA PHE A 27 -0.84 -2.39 6.52
C PHE A 27 -2.20 -1.98 5.97
N PRO A 28 -2.53 -2.18 4.68
CA PRO A 28 -3.87 -1.84 4.17
C PRO A 28 -5.01 -2.57 4.90
N ALA A 29 -4.83 -3.85 5.22
CA ALA A 29 -5.83 -4.60 5.99
C ALA A 29 -5.97 -4.07 7.42
N GLN A 30 -4.85 -3.70 8.08
CA GLN A 30 -4.89 -3.07 9.40
C GLN A 30 -5.63 -1.73 9.39
N VAL A 31 -5.38 -0.89 8.37
CA VAL A 31 -6.09 0.38 8.21
C VAL A 31 -7.58 0.13 8.03
N TYR A 32 -7.94 -0.84 7.21
CA TYR A 32 -9.34 -1.23 7.01
C TYR A 32 -10.01 -1.66 8.33
N ASP A 33 -9.35 -2.49 9.12
CA ASP A 33 -9.85 -2.95 10.43
C ASP A 33 -10.02 -1.78 11.43
N ASN A 34 -9.22 -0.74 11.29
CA ASN A 34 -9.27 0.45 12.14
C ASN A 34 -10.19 1.57 11.59
N LEU A 35 -10.83 1.40 10.43
CA LEU A 35 -11.70 2.41 9.83
C LEU A 35 -12.89 2.75 10.73
N GLY A 36 -13.47 1.77 11.40
CA GLY A 36 -14.61 1.99 12.30
C GLY A 36 -14.26 2.96 13.43
N ILE A 37 -13.08 2.84 14.01
CA ILE A 37 -12.58 3.75 15.06
C ILE A 37 -12.20 5.10 14.44
N GLY A 38 -11.47 5.11 13.34
CA GLY A 38 -11.01 6.32 12.66
C GLY A 38 -12.17 7.19 12.17
N LEU A 39 -13.22 6.58 11.64
CA LEU A 39 -14.39 7.25 11.08
C LEU A 39 -15.52 7.48 12.07
N MET A 40 -15.34 7.17 13.36
CA MET A 40 -16.41 7.30 14.38
C MET A 40 -16.98 8.72 14.42
N THR A 41 -16.12 9.73 14.41
CA THR A 41 -16.56 11.14 14.40
C THR A 41 -17.34 11.48 13.14
N PHE A 42 -16.90 11.01 11.98
CA PHE A 42 -17.59 11.21 10.72
C PHE A 42 -19.00 10.62 10.75
N PHE A 43 -19.15 9.36 11.14
CA PHE A 43 -20.45 8.70 11.21
C PHE A 43 -21.36 9.31 12.27
N ASN A 44 -20.82 9.73 13.41
CA ASN A 44 -21.61 10.42 14.45
C ASN A 44 -22.09 11.80 13.99
N THR A 45 -21.34 12.47 13.12
CA THR A 45 -21.68 13.82 12.63
C THR A 45 -22.67 13.76 11.46
N TYR A 46 -22.41 12.88 10.50
CA TYR A 46 -23.14 12.85 9.23
C TYR A 46 -24.07 11.64 9.09
N GLY A 47 -23.74 10.51 9.72
CA GLY A 47 -24.48 9.27 9.55
C GLY A 47 -24.45 8.80 8.09
N GLU A 48 -25.54 8.22 7.64
CA GLU A 48 -25.74 7.86 6.23
C GLU A 48 -26.51 8.99 5.54
N LEU A 49 -25.87 9.63 4.58
CA LEU A 49 -26.47 10.68 3.76
C LEU A 49 -26.95 10.11 2.42
N THR A 50 -28.13 10.56 1.98
CA THR A 50 -28.61 10.28 0.63
C THR A 50 -27.91 11.18 -0.39
N ASP A 51 -27.91 10.79 -1.65
CA ASP A 51 -27.39 11.63 -2.75
C ASP A 51 -28.08 13.00 -2.79
N GLU A 52 -29.38 13.04 -2.49
CA GLU A 52 -30.14 14.29 -2.42
C GLU A 52 -29.64 15.20 -1.29
N GLN A 53 -29.32 14.65 -0.13
CA GLN A 53 -28.76 15.41 0.99
C GLN A 53 -27.36 15.92 0.69
N LEU A 54 -26.52 15.10 0.05
CA LEU A 54 -25.18 15.51 -0.39
C LEU A 54 -25.24 16.64 -1.43
N ASN A 55 -26.13 16.53 -2.42
CA ASN A 55 -26.33 17.52 -3.48
C ASN A 55 -26.92 18.85 -2.96
N ALA A 56 -27.60 18.82 -1.81
CA ALA A 56 -28.15 20.01 -1.17
C ALA A 56 -27.14 20.79 -0.31
N MET A 57 -25.96 20.24 -0.07
CA MET A 57 -24.89 20.91 0.67
C MET A 57 -24.36 22.13 -0.08
N SER A 58 -24.07 23.20 0.65
CA SER A 58 -23.22 24.29 0.14
C SER A 58 -21.78 23.82 -0.06
N ASP A 59 -21.01 24.52 -0.86
CA ASP A 59 -19.59 24.20 -1.09
C ASP A 59 -18.81 24.10 0.24
N LYS A 60 -19.10 24.98 1.18
CA LYS A 60 -18.45 24.99 2.49
C LYS A 60 -18.81 23.74 3.31
N GLU A 61 -20.07 23.33 3.31
CA GLU A 61 -20.52 22.13 4.01
C GLU A 61 -19.94 20.87 3.40
N TYR A 62 -19.85 20.82 2.07
CA TYR A 62 -19.25 19.69 1.36
C TYR A 62 -17.75 19.56 1.63
N ILE A 63 -17.01 20.68 1.62
CA ILE A 63 -15.59 20.69 2.00
C ILE A 63 -15.41 20.15 3.43
N GLN A 64 -16.22 20.59 4.37
CA GLN A 64 -16.14 20.12 5.76
C GLN A 64 -16.48 18.63 5.89
N TYR A 65 -17.44 18.15 5.12
CA TYR A 65 -17.77 16.72 5.03
C TYR A 65 -16.56 15.91 4.54
N GLU A 66 -15.92 16.33 3.44
CA GLU A 66 -14.72 15.66 2.91
C GLU A 66 -13.55 15.73 3.88
N GLU A 67 -13.29 16.86 4.52
CA GLU A 67 -12.23 17.02 5.54
C GLU A 67 -12.45 16.10 6.75
N THR A 68 -13.68 15.95 7.19
CA THR A 68 -14.00 15.06 8.31
C THR A 68 -13.78 13.59 7.92
N TRP A 69 -14.15 13.21 6.71
CA TRP A 69 -13.83 11.89 6.16
C TRP A 69 -12.32 11.65 6.08
N ALA A 70 -11.58 12.57 5.46
CA ALA A 70 -10.13 12.49 5.31
C ALA A 70 -9.41 12.40 6.67
N THR A 71 -9.86 13.16 7.66
CA THR A 71 -9.36 13.09 9.04
C THR A 71 -9.59 11.70 9.65
N GLY A 72 -10.75 11.10 9.40
CA GLY A 72 -11.08 9.75 9.85
C GLY A 72 -10.14 8.69 9.26
N ILE A 73 -9.89 8.75 7.96
CA ILE A 73 -8.93 7.86 7.28
C ILE A 73 -7.52 8.05 7.85
N HIS A 74 -7.08 9.31 8.01
CA HIS A 74 -5.80 9.62 8.60
C HIS A 74 -5.65 9.04 10.01
N ASN A 75 -6.68 9.13 10.84
CA ASN A 75 -6.68 8.56 12.19
C ASN A 75 -6.60 7.04 12.16
N ALA A 76 -7.29 6.36 11.24
CA ALA A 76 -7.16 4.91 11.06
C ALA A 76 -5.71 4.52 10.70
N CYS A 77 -5.06 5.26 9.81
CA CYS A 77 -3.66 5.06 9.47
C CYS A 77 -2.74 5.28 10.69
N ARG A 78 -2.97 6.33 11.46
CA ARG A 78 -2.18 6.62 12.68
C ARG A 78 -2.28 5.53 13.72
N VAL A 79 -3.47 5.00 13.95
CA VAL A 79 -3.69 3.89 14.90
C VAL A 79 -2.93 2.66 14.42
N SER A 80 -3.03 2.33 13.14
CA SER A 80 -2.33 1.18 12.55
C SER A 80 -0.80 1.29 12.68
N VAL A 81 -0.24 2.47 12.45
CA VAL A 81 1.21 2.73 12.64
C VAL A 81 1.61 2.63 14.11
N LYS A 82 0.79 3.15 15.02
CA LYS A 82 1.08 3.14 16.46
C LYS A 82 1.08 1.75 17.05
N ASP A 83 0.17 0.90 16.59
CA ASP A 83 0.09 -0.49 17.04
C ASP A 83 1.21 -1.35 16.46
N GLY A 84 1.96 -0.83 15.50
CA GLY A 84 2.99 -1.51 14.75
C GLY A 84 2.44 -2.24 13.52
N PRO A 85 3.19 -2.25 12.42
CA PRO A 85 2.72 -2.92 11.21
C PRO A 85 2.75 -4.43 11.37
N ASP A 86 1.63 -5.10 11.04
CA ASP A 86 1.61 -6.54 10.85
C ASP A 86 2.38 -6.93 9.60
N THR A 87 3.01 -8.08 9.66
CA THR A 87 3.71 -8.66 8.52
C THR A 87 3.06 -9.99 8.13
N LEU A 88 3.19 -10.33 6.86
CA LEU A 88 2.82 -11.63 6.31
C LEU A 88 4.05 -12.55 6.23
N ASP A 89 3.81 -13.80 5.90
CA ASP A 89 4.90 -14.74 5.66
C ASP A 89 5.82 -14.25 4.53
N PRO A 90 7.14 -14.43 4.66
CA PRO A 90 8.07 -14.04 3.63
C PRO A 90 7.78 -14.69 2.29
N VAL A 91 7.93 -13.93 1.20
CA VAL A 91 7.82 -14.40 -0.18
C VAL A 91 9.12 -14.15 -0.93
N THR A 92 9.50 -15.07 -1.80
CA THR A 92 10.67 -14.90 -2.65
C THR A 92 10.23 -14.56 -4.07
N ILE A 93 10.79 -13.48 -4.60
CA ILE A 93 10.59 -13.03 -5.98
C ILE A 93 11.93 -13.02 -6.71
N GLN A 94 11.90 -13.18 -8.02
CA GLN A 94 13.08 -13.00 -8.86
C GLN A 94 13.06 -11.62 -9.51
N MET A 95 14.18 -10.91 -9.41
CA MET A 95 14.36 -9.62 -10.06
C MET A 95 15.35 -9.79 -11.22
N ALA A 96 14.95 -9.30 -12.39
CA ALA A 96 15.81 -9.28 -13.56
C ALA A 96 16.69 -8.02 -13.57
N VAL A 97 17.98 -8.22 -13.77
CA VAL A 97 18.98 -7.16 -13.86
C VAL A 97 19.66 -7.26 -15.21
N SER A 98 19.68 -6.16 -15.95
CA SER A 98 20.21 -6.11 -17.30
C SER A 98 21.33 -5.07 -17.42
N LYS A 99 22.31 -5.37 -18.28
CA LYS A 99 23.36 -4.43 -18.65
C LYS A 99 22.88 -3.53 -19.77
N THR A 100 22.99 -2.24 -19.57
CA THR A 100 22.65 -1.22 -20.57
C THR A 100 23.76 -1.06 -21.59
N ASP A 101 23.49 -0.40 -22.72
CA ASP A 101 24.45 -0.18 -23.80
C ASP A 101 25.70 0.59 -23.36
N ASP A 102 25.57 1.42 -22.32
CA ASP A 102 26.69 2.18 -21.73
C ASP A 102 27.49 1.36 -20.68
N GLY A 103 27.17 0.09 -20.52
CA GLY A 103 27.88 -0.84 -19.63
C GLY A 103 27.45 -0.78 -18.16
N LYS A 104 26.37 -0.05 -17.82
CA LYS A 104 25.81 0.00 -16.48
C LYS A 104 24.78 -1.09 -16.28
N TRP A 105 24.61 -1.52 -15.03
CA TRP A 105 23.58 -2.47 -14.63
C TRP A 105 22.35 -1.73 -14.11
N SER A 106 21.20 -2.20 -14.48
CA SER A 106 19.91 -1.67 -13.99
C SER A 106 18.93 -2.81 -13.72
N ILE A 107 18.03 -2.58 -12.78
CA ILE A 107 16.91 -3.48 -12.52
C ILE A 107 15.82 -3.20 -13.56
N ASP A 108 15.26 -4.26 -14.14
CA ASP A 108 14.19 -4.13 -15.13
C ASP A 108 12.92 -3.57 -14.49
N ASP A 109 12.19 -2.72 -15.22
CA ASP A 109 11.01 -2.00 -14.71
C ASP A 109 9.94 -2.94 -14.18
N ASP A 110 9.66 -4.05 -14.86
CA ASP A 110 8.71 -5.07 -14.40
C ASP A 110 9.12 -5.70 -13.07
N SER A 111 10.43 -5.83 -12.84
CA SER A 111 10.96 -6.35 -11.57
C SER A 111 10.81 -5.35 -10.44
N ILE A 112 11.00 -4.07 -10.71
CA ILE A 112 10.74 -2.99 -9.73
C ILE A 112 9.26 -2.98 -9.34
N LEU A 113 8.36 -3.12 -10.30
CA LEU A 113 6.93 -3.18 -10.04
C LEU A 113 6.56 -4.37 -9.15
N ARG A 114 7.05 -5.58 -9.49
CA ARG A 114 6.81 -6.78 -8.67
C ARG A 114 7.37 -6.63 -7.25
N PHE A 115 8.53 -6.00 -7.08
CA PHE A 115 9.11 -5.74 -5.78
C PHE A 115 8.22 -4.79 -4.96
N ASN A 116 7.75 -3.71 -5.56
CA ASN A 116 6.86 -2.75 -4.90
C ASN A 116 5.54 -3.40 -4.49
N GLU A 117 4.97 -4.26 -5.34
CA GLU A 117 3.75 -5.02 -5.02
C GLU A 117 3.98 -6.02 -3.88
N ALA A 118 5.16 -6.60 -3.78
CA ALA A 118 5.50 -7.54 -2.71
C ALA A 118 5.75 -6.87 -1.35
N LEU A 119 6.12 -5.58 -1.31
CA LEU A 119 6.39 -4.86 -0.06
C LEU A 119 5.15 -4.67 0.80
N MET A 120 3.99 -4.52 0.18
CA MET A 120 2.74 -4.25 0.87
C MET A 120 1.61 -5.06 0.24
N PHE A 121 0.98 -5.87 1.05
CA PHE A 121 -0.16 -6.67 0.60
C PHE A 121 -1.42 -5.82 0.52
N TYR A 122 -2.06 -5.82 -0.64
CA TYR A 122 -3.37 -5.22 -0.88
C TYR A 122 -4.39 -6.35 -1.09
N PRO A 123 -5.36 -6.53 -0.18
CA PRO A 123 -6.44 -7.48 -0.40
C PRO A 123 -7.20 -7.14 -1.69
N GLU A 124 -7.62 -8.18 -2.44
CA GLU A 124 -8.37 -7.98 -3.69
C GLU A 124 -9.73 -7.31 -3.47
N SER A 125 -10.30 -7.48 -2.27
CA SER A 125 -11.52 -6.78 -1.87
C SER A 125 -11.49 -6.44 -0.38
N PHE A 126 -11.96 -5.26 -0.05
CA PHE A 126 -12.28 -4.84 1.31
C PHE A 126 -13.81 -4.96 1.51
N GLU A 127 -14.30 -6.14 1.44
CA GLU A 127 -15.72 -6.43 1.73
C GLU A 127 -15.95 -6.81 3.19
#